data_a69d954b983c6842c43a18e9cb55e6c5
#
_entry.id   a69d954b983c6842c43a18e9cb55e6c5
#
_cell.length_a   1.000
_cell.length_b   1.000
_cell.length_c   1.000
_cell.angle_alpha   90.00
_cell.angle_beta   90.00
_cell.angle_gamma   90.00
#
_symmetry.space_group_name_H-M   'P 1'
#
loop_
_entity.id
_entity.type
_entity.pdbx_description
1 polymer ?
#
loop_
_entity_poly.entity_id
_entity_poly.type
_entity_poly.pdbx_seq_one_letter_code
_entity_poly.pdbx_strand_id
1 'polypeptide(L)'
;MSATAGGLVVEGVRKSFGRNEVLGGIDLTVAEHEVVCLIGASGSGKSTLLRCLNLLEPIDAGRIVVNGQEITAPRVDVNRVRRGIGIVFQAFNLFPHMSVLGNITLGPRRALGTSKAEAEAQAREMLGRFGLAEKVDDYPDRLSGGQQQRVAIVRALAMRPRLMLLDEVTSALDPELVAEVLEVVRGLAREGMTMVIATHEMGFARDIANRVCFLDGGVILEQGPPEQIFTSPAEERTQQFLARIIAAGRM
;
A
#
# COMPACT_ATOMS: atom_id res chain seq x y z
N MET A 1 -21.29 8.45 17.21
CA MET A 1 -20.25 9.04 16.36
C MET A 1 -20.51 8.53 14.95
N SER A 2 -20.84 9.43 14.03
CA SER A 2 -21.23 9.08 12.65
C SER A 2 -20.07 8.41 11.95
N ALA A 3 -20.26 7.18 11.46
CA ALA A 3 -19.30 6.52 10.58
C ALA A 3 -19.09 7.43 9.37
N THR A 4 -17.89 7.97 9.21
CA THR A 4 -17.48 8.74 8.03
C THR A 4 -17.70 7.86 6.80
N ALA A 5 -18.65 8.26 5.98
CA ALA A 5 -18.96 7.59 4.72
C ALA A 5 -17.74 7.73 3.81
N GLY A 6 -17.06 6.63 3.52
CA GLY A 6 -15.91 6.57 2.65
C GLY A 6 -14.57 6.48 3.41
N GLY A 7 -13.79 5.46 3.10
CA GLY A 7 -12.50 5.21 3.72
C GLY A 7 -12.35 3.78 4.22
N LEU A 8 -11.46 3.60 5.18
CA LEU A 8 -11.16 2.31 5.80
C LEU A 8 -11.41 2.40 7.31
N VAL A 9 -12.08 1.39 7.88
CA VAL A 9 -12.22 1.20 9.33
C VAL A 9 -11.79 -0.22 9.67
N VAL A 10 -10.87 -0.35 10.60
CA VAL A 10 -10.34 -1.60 11.14
C VAL A 10 -10.59 -1.59 12.62
N GLU A 11 -11.25 -2.63 13.16
CA GLU A 11 -11.62 -2.69 14.56
C GLU A 11 -11.23 -4.04 15.16
N GLY A 12 -10.33 -4.01 16.13
CA GLY A 12 -9.89 -5.15 16.90
C GLY A 12 -9.32 -6.30 16.07
N VAL A 13 -8.69 -6.01 14.91
CA VAL A 13 -8.23 -7.05 13.99
C VAL A 13 -7.09 -7.85 14.58
N ARG A 14 -7.30 -9.18 14.65
CA ARG A 14 -6.31 -10.16 15.10
C ARG A 14 -5.95 -11.14 14.01
N LYS A 15 -4.67 -11.54 13.99
CA LYS A 15 -4.17 -12.54 13.06
C LYS A 15 -3.03 -13.32 13.68
N SER A 16 -3.15 -14.66 13.60
CA SER A 16 -2.09 -15.59 14.02
C SER A 16 -1.71 -16.54 12.90
N PHE A 17 -0.48 -16.98 12.91
CA PHE A 17 0.03 -18.06 12.08
C PHE A 17 0.51 -19.19 13.01
N GLY A 18 -0.30 -20.23 13.10
CA GLY A 18 -0.11 -21.29 14.09
C GLY A 18 -0.25 -20.75 15.52
N ARG A 19 0.83 -20.79 16.30
CA ARG A 19 0.86 -20.26 17.68
C ARG A 19 1.40 -18.83 17.78
N ASN A 20 1.83 -18.25 16.67
CA ASN A 20 2.42 -16.91 16.66
C ASN A 20 1.35 -15.87 16.33
N GLU A 21 0.95 -15.07 17.31
CA GLU A 21 0.07 -13.91 17.07
C GLU A 21 0.91 -12.78 16.44
N VAL A 22 0.50 -12.35 15.25
CA VAL A 22 1.18 -11.31 14.46
C VAL A 22 0.42 -9.99 14.52
N LEU A 23 -0.91 -10.02 14.61
CA LEU A 23 -1.74 -8.84 14.87
C LEU A 23 -2.54 -9.10 16.14
N GLY A 24 -2.34 -8.27 17.16
CA GLY A 24 -2.86 -8.44 18.50
C GLY A 24 -4.07 -7.56 18.84
N GLY A 25 -4.82 -7.11 17.83
CA GLY A 25 -5.97 -6.20 18.00
C GLY A 25 -5.65 -4.83 17.42
N ILE A 26 -5.68 -4.73 16.09
CA ILE A 26 -5.43 -3.48 15.37
C ILE A 26 -6.73 -2.68 15.27
N ASP A 27 -6.65 -1.42 15.68
CA ASP A 27 -7.67 -0.40 15.45
C ASP A 27 -7.07 0.70 14.56
N LEU A 28 -7.67 0.92 13.39
CA LEU A 28 -7.22 1.92 12.43
C LEU A 28 -8.40 2.48 11.64
N THR A 29 -8.48 3.78 11.52
CA THR A 29 -9.40 4.45 10.58
C THR A 29 -8.58 5.20 9.55
N VAL A 30 -9.02 5.24 8.31
CA VAL A 30 -8.41 6.06 7.25
C VAL A 30 -9.54 6.79 6.53
N ALA A 31 -9.49 8.11 6.51
CA ALA A 31 -10.48 8.93 5.80
C ALA A 31 -10.26 8.85 4.28
N GLU A 32 -11.28 9.23 3.49
CA GLU A 32 -11.05 9.46 2.06
C GLU A 32 -9.98 10.55 1.87
N HIS A 33 -9.11 10.32 0.89
CA HIS A 33 -7.98 11.19 0.55
C HIS A 33 -6.89 11.30 1.64
N GLU A 34 -6.96 10.47 2.68
CA GLU A 34 -5.93 10.40 3.71
C GLU A 34 -4.81 9.44 3.29
N VAL A 35 -3.57 9.85 3.55
CA VAL A 35 -2.37 9.01 3.44
C VAL A 35 -1.90 8.64 4.84
N VAL A 36 -1.98 7.35 5.17
CA VAL A 36 -1.48 6.80 6.43
C VAL A 36 -0.21 5.99 6.17
N CYS A 37 0.88 6.36 6.84
CA CYS A 37 2.11 5.59 6.81
C CYS A 37 2.24 4.67 8.03
N LEU A 38 2.47 3.39 7.79
CA LEU A 38 2.78 2.38 8.80
C LEU A 38 4.30 2.25 8.91
N ILE A 39 4.85 2.58 10.07
CA ILE A 39 6.27 2.40 10.38
C ILE A 39 6.45 1.39 11.51
N GLY A 40 7.64 0.84 11.66
CA GLY A 40 7.94 -0.13 12.71
C GLY A 40 9.01 -1.13 12.27
N ALA A 41 9.52 -1.90 13.22
CA ALA A 41 10.55 -2.90 12.96
C ALA A 41 10.08 -3.97 11.96
N SER A 42 11.04 -4.69 11.36
CA SER A 42 10.72 -5.88 10.58
C SER A 42 9.99 -6.90 11.47
N GLY A 43 8.94 -7.53 10.94
CA GLY A 43 8.12 -8.47 11.70
C GLY A 43 7.08 -7.83 12.64
N SER A 44 6.91 -6.50 12.67
CA SER A 44 5.89 -5.84 13.52
C SER A 44 4.45 -6.04 13.06
N GLY A 45 4.21 -6.65 11.89
CA GLY A 45 2.87 -6.95 11.38
C GLY A 45 2.39 -6.07 10.22
N LYS A 46 3.17 -5.07 9.75
CA LYS A 46 2.77 -4.12 8.69
C LYS A 46 2.26 -4.81 7.43
N SER A 47 3.07 -5.68 6.83
CA SER A 47 2.68 -6.42 5.61
C SER A 47 1.51 -7.38 5.84
N THR A 48 1.43 -7.98 7.03
CA THR A 48 0.29 -8.84 7.40
C THR A 48 -0.99 -8.02 7.48
N LEU A 49 -0.94 -6.83 8.08
CA LEU A 49 -2.09 -5.91 8.12
C LEU A 49 -2.54 -5.56 6.70
N LEU A 50 -1.63 -5.12 5.81
CA LEU A 50 -1.99 -4.80 4.42
C LEU A 50 -2.62 -5.98 3.68
N ARG A 51 -2.14 -7.20 3.91
CA ARG A 51 -2.73 -8.42 3.32
C ARG A 51 -4.11 -8.73 3.88
N CYS A 52 -4.36 -8.47 5.17
CA CYS A 52 -5.70 -8.61 5.76
C CYS A 52 -6.66 -7.56 5.17
N LEU A 53 -6.21 -6.31 4.97
CA LEU A 53 -7.02 -5.23 4.37
C LEU A 53 -7.48 -5.55 2.94
N ASN A 54 -6.72 -6.37 2.20
CA ASN A 54 -7.08 -6.83 0.85
C ASN A 54 -7.63 -8.27 0.84
N LEU A 55 -7.95 -8.84 1.99
CA LEU A 55 -8.44 -10.23 2.14
C LEU A 55 -7.51 -11.29 1.54
N LEU A 56 -6.21 -11.00 1.32
CA LEU A 56 -5.22 -12.00 0.95
C LEU A 56 -4.90 -12.94 2.12
N GLU A 57 -5.00 -12.40 3.34
CA GLU A 57 -4.96 -13.16 4.58
C GLU A 57 -6.30 -12.99 5.31
N PRO A 58 -6.97 -14.07 5.70
CA PRO A 58 -8.16 -13.97 6.54
C PRO A 58 -7.77 -13.52 7.95
N ILE A 59 -8.61 -12.71 8.58
CA ILE A 59 -8.45 -12.34 9.99
C ILE A 59 -9.01 -13.44 10.89
N ASP A 60 -8.52 -13.52 12.13
CA ASP A 60 -9.02 -14.47 13.12
C ASP A 60 -10.10 -13.85 14.01
N ALA A 61 -10.05 -12.53 14.23
CA ALA A 61 -11.05 -11.76 14.96
C ALA A 61 -11.06 -10.28 14.52
N GLY A 62 -12.08 -9.55 14.93
CA GLY A 62 -12.28 -8.16 14.57
C GLY A 62 -13.11 -7.98 13.31
N ARG A 63 -13.10 -6.76 12.75
CA ARG A 63 -13.79 -6.46 11.48
C ARG A 63 -13.06 -5.41 10.67
N ILE A 64 -13.28 -5.44 9.36
CA ILE A 64 -12.74 -4.46 8.41
C ILE A 64 -13.87 -3.94 7.55
N VAL A 65 -14.01 -2.62 7.46
CA VAL A 65 -14.99 -1.92 6.63
C VAL A 65 -14.25 -1.05 5.63
N VAL A 66 -14.55 -1.21 4.35
CA VAL A 66 -13.97 -0.40 3.26
C VAL A 66 -15.10 0.28 2.51
N ASN A 67 -15.07 1.60 2.41
CA ASN A 67 -16.09 2.42 1.75
C ASN A 67 -17.52 2.07 2.23
N GLY A 68 -17.69 1.91 3.54
CA GLY A 68 -18.97 1.58 4.16
C GLY A 68 -19.43 0.12 4.03
N GLN A 69 -18.66 -0.73 3.33
CA GLN A 69 -18.94 -2.16 3.23
C GLN A 69 -18.04 -2.95 4.18
N GLU A 70 -18.63 -3.74 5.08
CA GLU A 70 -17.87 -4.70 5.87
C GLU A 70 -17.36 -5.83 4.97
N ILE A 71 -16.05 -5.89 4.79
CA ILE A 71 -15.40 -6.85 3.87
C ILE A 71 -15.08 -8.19 4.54
N THR A 72 -15.15 -8.25 5.85
CA THR A 72 -14.92 -9.45 6.67
C THR A 72 -16.20 -10.20 7.02
N ALA A 73 -17.36 -9.68 6.60
CA ALA A 73 -18.66 -10.32 6.82
C ALA A 73 -18.75 -11.67 6.09
N PRO A 74 -19.53 -12.65 6.62
CA PRO A 74 -19.75 -13.92 5.95
C PRO A 74 -20.32 -13.75 4.52
N ARG A 75 -19.83 -14.56 3.57
CA ARG A 75 -20.31 -14.60 2.17
C ARG A 75 -20.02 -13.35 1.34
N VAL A 76 -19.04 -12.53 1.74
CA VAL A 76 -18.58 -11.41 0.93
C VAL A 76 -17.95 -11.92 -0.37
N ASP A 77 -18.26 -11.27 -1.49
CA ASP A 77 -17.57 -11.51 -2.76
C ASP A 77 -16.18 -10.86 -2.71
N VAL A 78 -15.18 -11.67 -2.37
CA VAL A 78 -13.76 -11.27 -2.24
C VAL A 78 -13.23 -10.64 -3.54
N ASN A 79 -13.66 -11.16 -4.71
CA ASN A 79 -13.23 -10.61 -5.99
C ASN A 79 -13.79 -9.20 -6.22
N ARG A 80 -15.03 -8.96 -5.81
CA ARG A 80 -15.64 -7.63 -5.86
C ARG A 80 -14.92 -6.64 -4.96
N VAL A 81 -14.58 -7.06 -3.73
CA VAL A 81 -13.80 -6.23 -2.79
C VAL A 81 -12.45 -5.85 -3.39
N ARG A 82 -11.69 -6.84 -3.87
CA ARG A 82 -10.34 -6.64 -4.44
C ARG A 82 -10.32 -5.77 -5.69
N ARG A 83 -11.42 -5.63 -6.42
CA ARG A 83 -11.51 -4.66 -7.55
C ARG A 83 -11.37 -3.22 -7.08
N GLY A 84 -11.85 -2.91 -5.87
CA GLY A 84 -11.80 -1.55 -5.29
C GLY A 84 -10.55 -1.23 -4.48
N ILE A 85 -9.65 -2.22 -4.29
CA ILE A 85 -8.44 -2.08 -3.47
C ILE A 85 -7.23 -2.45 -4.33
N GLY A 86 -6.40 -1.47 -4.63
CA GLY A 86 -5.10 -1.71 -5.27
C GLY A 86 -4.08 -2.14 -4.22
N ILE A 87 -3.24 -3.11 -4.54
CA ILE A 87 -2.10 -3.48 -3.71
C ILE A 87 -0.84 -3.61 -4.55
N VAL A 88 0.26 -3.05 -4.03
CA VAL A 88 1.60 -3.15 -4.61
C VAL A 88 2.51 -3.73 -3.54
N PHE A 89 3.24 -4.77 -3.89
CA PHE A 89 4.11 -5.50 -2.98
C PHE A 89 5.56 -5.06 -3.09
N GLN A 90 6.37 -5.41 -2.12
CA GLN A 90 7.82 -5.27 -2.12
C GLN A 90 8.46 -5.97 -3.35
N ALA A 91 8.05 -7.19 -3.65
CA ALA A 91 8.35 -7.84 -4.92
C ALA A 91 7.37 -7.33 -5.98
N PHE A 92 7.86 -7.03 -7.17
CA PHE A 92 7.07 -6.42 -8.25
C PHE A 92 5.88 -7.27 -8.70
N ASN A 93 6.00 -8.60 -8.61
CA ASN A 93 4.97 -9.59 -8.94
C ASN A 93 4.37 -9.39 -10.33
N LEU A 94 5.18 -8.97 -11.29
CA LEU A 94 4.78 -8.90 -12.69
C LEU A 94 4.72 -10.30 -13.29
N PHE A 95 3.80 -10.51 -14.21
CA PHE A 95 3.72 -11.75 -14.99
C PHE A 95 4.87 -11.78 -16.01
N PRO A 96 5.89 -12.65 -15.83
CA PRO A 96 7.11 -12.60 -16.63
C PRO A 96 6.89 -12.97 -18.11
N HIS A 97 5.83 -13.72 -18.40
CA HIS A 97 5.44 -14.14 -19.74
C HIS A 97 4.53 -13.14 -20.47
N MET A 98 4.25 -12.00 -19.88
CA MET A 98 3.44 -10.93 -20.44
C MET A 98 4.27 -9.65 -20.62
N SER A 99 4.00 -8.91 -21.69
CA SER A 99 4.56 -7.56 -21.86
C SER A 99 4.03 -6.61 -20.77
N VAL A 100 4.65 -5.45 -20.64
CA VAL A 100 4.18 -4.35 -19.77
C VAL A 100 2.71 -4.04 -20.03
N LEU A 101 2.34 -3.85 -21.30
CA LEU A 101 0.94 -3.62 -21.70
C LEU A 101 0.03 -4.77 -21.28
N GLY A 102 0.48 -6.01 -21.46
CA GLY A 102 -0.26 -7.20 -21.06
C GLY A 102 -0.50 -7.25 -19.56
N ASN A 103 0.52 -6.95 -18.75
CA ASN A 103 0.43 -6.90 -17.29
C ASN A 103 -0.62 -5.88 -16.82
N ILE A 104 -0.66 -4.68 -17.43
CA ILE A 104 -1.55 -3.60 -17.01
C ILE A 104 -2.98 -3.86 -17.48
N THR A 105 -3.17 -4.37 -18.70
CA THR A 105 -4.51 -4.52 -19.29
C THR A 105 -5.26 -5.76 -18.85
N LEU A 106 -4.59 -6.75 -18.27
CA LEU A 106 -5.19 -8.03 -17.86
C LEU A 106 -6.34 -7.84 -16.87
N GLY A 107 -6.09 -7.08 -15.79
CA GLY A 107 -7.08 -6.81 -14.74
C GLY A 107 -8.34 -6.12 -15.27
N PRO A 108 -8.22 -4.93 -15.87
CA PRO A 108 -9.37 -4.21 -16.46
C PRO A 108 -10.20 -5.06 -17.42
N ARG A 109 -9.54 -5.80 -18.31
CA ARG A 109 -10.24 -6.66 -19.29
C ARG A 109 -10.97 -7.84 -18.65
N ARG A 110 -10.36 -8.49 -17.66
CA ARG A 110 -10.90 -9.71 -17.04
C ARG A 110 -11.88 -9.42 -15.91
N ALA A 111 -11.63 -8.40 -15.10
CA ALA A 111 -12.40 -8.15 -13.90
C ALA A 111 -13.40 -6.99 -14.05
N LEU A 112 -13.13 -6.00 -14.92
CA LEU A 112 -14.03 -4.87 -15.15
C LEU A 112 -14.81 -4.98 -16.46
N GLY A 113 -14.47 -5.94 -17.33
CA GLY A 113 -15.11 -6.08 -18.64
C GLY A 113 -14.73 -5.01 -19.67
N THR A 114 -13.66 -4.24 -19.39
CA THR A 114 -13.17 -3.19 -20.30
C THR A 114 -12.74 -3.80 -21.63
N SER A 115 -13.11 -3.16 -22.74
CA SER A 115 -12.70 -3.61 -24.07
C SER A 115 -11.18 -3.59 -24.23
N LYS A 116 -10.65 -4.41 -25.14
CA LYS A 116 -9.20 -4.45 -25.40
C LYS A 116 -8.67 -3.07 -25.79
N ALA A 117 -9.33 -2.41 -26.73
CA ALA A 117 -8.91 -1.10 -27.25
C ALA A 117 -8.91 -0.02 -26.16
N GLU A 118 -9.93 0.01 -25.31
CA GLU A 118 -10.04 0.97 -24.21
C GLU A 118 -8.98 0.70 -23.14
N ALA A 119 -8.78 -0.57 -22.73
CA ALA A 119 -7.77 -0.94 -21.74
C ALA A 119 -6.35 -0.61 -22.24
N GLU A 120 -6.05 -0.85 -23.52
CA GLU A 120 -4.75 -0.50 -24.10
C GLU A 120 -4.54 1.02 -24.21
N ALA A 121 -5.57 1.79 -24.59
CA ALA A 121 -5.48 3.25 -24.62
C ALA A 121 -5.20 3.83 -23.23
N GLN A 122 -5.95 3.40 -22.21
CA GLN A 122 -5.74 3.82 -20.82
C GLN A 122 -4.37 3.41 -20.29
N ALA A 123 -3.91 2.19 -20.59
CA ALA A 123 -2.61 1.70 -20.16
C ALA A 123 -1.47 2.54 -20.78
N ARG A 124 -1.55 2.89 -22.06
CA ARG A 124 -0.54 3.72 -22.74
C ARG A 124 -0.50 5.15 -22.18
N GLU A 125 -1.66 5.75 -21.92
CA GLU A 125 -1.77 7.06 -21.27
C GLU A 125 -1.09 7.03 -19.90
N MET A 126 -1.43 6.05 -19.06
CA MET A 126 -0.82 5.89 -17.74
C MET A 126 0.69 5.66 -17.83
N LEU A 127 1.16 4.79 -18.73
CA LEU A 127 2.59 4.57 -18.94
C LEU A 127 3.32 5.85 -19.33
N GLY A 128 2.71 6.71 -20.17
CA GLY A 128 3.25 8.04 -20.49
C GLY A 128 3.40 8.93 -19.27
N ARG A 129 2.38 9.00 -18.41
CA ARG A 129 2.40 9.76 -17.15
C ARG A 129 3.51 9.29 -16.17
N PHE A 130 3.82 7.99 -16.19
CA PHE A 130 4.81 7.38 -15.28
C PHE A 130 6.19 7.21 -15.91
N GLY A 131 6.46 7.86 -17.07
CA GLY A 131 7.76 7.85 -17.75
C GLY A 131 8.14 6.49 -18.34
N LEU A 132 7.15 5.70 -18.77
CA LEU A 132 7.31 4.34 -19.28
C LEU A 132 6.72 4.17 -20.71
N ALA A 133 6.49 5.27 -21.44
CA ALA A 133 5.88 5.23 -22.77
C ALA A 133 6.63 4.29 -23.74
N GLU A 134 7.96 4.30 -23.71
CA GLU A 134 8.82 3.49 -24.58
C GLU A 134 8.91 2.01 -24.16
N LYS A 135 8.31 1.65 -23.00
CA LYS A 135 8.41 0.32 -22.39
C LYS A 135 7.18 -0.55 -22.59
N VAL A 136 6.22 -0.08 -23.37
CA VAL A 136 4.88 -0.68 -23.53
C VAL A 136 4.94 -2.16 -23.97
N ASP A 137 5.84 -2.47 -24.91
CA ASP A 137 5.98 -3.80 -25.50
C ASP A 137 7.11 -4.63 -24.86
N ASP A 138 7.89 -4.02 -23.93
CA ASP A 138 8.94 -4.72 -23.19
C ASP A 138 8.36 -5.77 -22.22
N TYR A 139 9.20 -6.73 -21.84
CA TYR A 139 8.90 -7.75 -20.83
C TYR A 139 9.61 -7.40 -19.52
N PRO A 140 9.12 -7.92 -18.37
CA PRO A 140 9.68 -7.60 -17.06
C PRO A 140 11.19 -7.78 -16.92
N ASP A 141 11.77 -8.78 -17.57
CA ASP A 141 13.21 -9.10 -17.59
C ASP A 141 14.08 -8.02 -18.27
N ARG A 142 13.46 -7.15 -19.08
CA ARG A 142 14.13 -6.02 -19.75
C ARG A 142 14.00 -4.69 -19.01
N LEU A 143 13.39 -4.70 -17.83
CA LEU A 143 13.13 -3.51 -17.03
C LEU A 143 14.07 -3.44 -15.83
N SER A 144 14.53 -2.23 -15.48
CA SER A 144 15.17 -2.01 -14.17
C SER A 144 14.18 -2.26 -13.04
N GLY A 145 14.66 -2.47 -11.79
CA GLY A 145 13.82 -2.65 -10.63
C GLY A 145 12.82 -1.50 -10.44
N GLY A 146 13.26 -0.24 -10.57
CA GLY A 146 12.40 0.94 -10.47
C GLY A 146 11.35 1.00 -11.59
N GLN A 147 11.70 0.58 -12.81
CA GLN A 147 10.73 0.46 -13.91
C GLN A 147 9.69 -0.62 -13.62
N GLN A 148 10.12 -1.81 -13.14
CA GLN A 148 9.20 -2.89 -12.75
C GLN A 148 8.23 -2.44 -11.65
N GLN A 149 8.72 -1.70 -10.65
CA GLN A 149 7.89 -1.19 -9.57
C GLN A 149 6.88 -0.16 -10.07
N ARG A 150 7.31 0.77 -10.95
CA ARG A 150 6.37 1.71 -11.57
C ARG A 150 5.31 0.99 -12.41
N VAL A 151 5.66 -0.05 -13.15
CA VAL A 151 4.68 -0.90 -13.87
C VAL A 151 3.71 -1.57 -12.90
N ALA A 152 4.19 -2.07 -11.74
CA ALA A 152 3.32 -2.68 -10.72
C ALA A 152 2.33 -1.66 -10.12
N ILE A 153 2.76 -0.41 -9.90
CA ILE A 153 1.89 0.69 -9.47
C ILE A 153 0.85 0.99 -10.55
N VAL A 154 1.27 1.16 -11.81
CA VAL A 154 0.36 1.43 -12.94
C VAL A 154 -0.64 0.30 -13.10
N ARG A 155 -0.22 -0.96 -12.96
CA ARG A 155 -1.12 -2.13 -13.00
C ARG A 155 -2.19 -2.07 -11.92
N ALA A 156 -1.84 -1.67 -10.71
CA ALA A 156 -2.80 -1.51 -9.63
C ALA A 156 -3.77 -0.36 -9.90
N LEU A 157 -3.27 0.79 -10.38
CA LEU A 157 -4.07 1.98 -10.72
C LEU A 157 -5.02 1.75 -11.90
N ALA A 158 -4.65 0.87 -12.85
CA ALA A 158 -5.50 0.53 -14.00
C ALA A 158 -6.85 -0.09 -13.59
N MET A 159 -6.94 -0.64 -12.39
CA MET A 159 -8.19 -1.11 -11.79
C MET A 159 -9.07 0.01 -11.22
N ARG A 160 -8.61 1.27 -11.22
CA ARG A 160 -9.29 2.44 -10.64
C ARG A 160 -9.70 2.22 -9.18
N PRO A 161 -8.76 1.81 -8.31
CA PRO A 161 -9.06 1.52 -6.92
C PRO A 161 -9.42 2.79 -6.16
N ARG A 162 -10.22 2.66 -5.10
CA ARG A 162 -10.51 3.73 -4.15
C ARG A 162 -9.52 3.78 -2.98
N LEU A 163 -8.82 2.68 -2.74
CA LEU A 163 -7.81 2.54 -1.71
C LEU A 163 -6.58 1.86 -2.30
N MET A 164 -5.40 2.45 -2.09
CA MET A 164 -4.11 1.85 -2.46
C MET A 164 -3.37 1.38 -1.21
N LEU A 165 -2.89 0.16 -1.25
CA LEU A 165 -2.04 -0.45 -0.23
C LEU A 165 -0.64 -0.63 -0.82
N LEU A 166 0.37 0.00 -0.21
CA LEU A 166 1.75 -0.05 -0.67
C LEU A 166 2.61 -0.75 0.40
N ASP A 167 3.13 -1.93 0.08
CA ASP A 167 3.91 -2.76 1.00
C ASP A 167 5.40 -2.68 0.67
N GLU A 168 6.12 -1.76 1.34
CA GLU A 168 7.57 -1.59 1.24
C GLU A 168 8.08 -1.49 -0.21
N VAL A 169 7.40 -0.67 -1.03
CA VAL A 169 7.59 -0.60 -2.49
C VAL A 169 8.98 -0.16 -2.96
N THR A 170 9.87 0.24 -2.05
CA THR A 170 11.25 0.64 -2.35
C THR A 170 12.30 -0.36 -1.86
N SER A 171 11.93 -1.31 -0.98
CA SER A 171 12.90 -2.17 -0.28
C SER A 171 13.68 -3.13 -1.18
N ALA A 172 13.19 -3.39 -2.40
CA ALA A 172 13.86 -4.25 -3.40
C ALA A 172 14.61 -3.45 -4.47
N LEU A 173 14.81 -2.14 -4.26
CA LEU A 173 15.40 -1.23 -5.25
C LEU A 173 16.79 -0.76 -4.83
N ASP A 174 17.62 -0.50 -5.83
CA ASP A 174 18.85 0.24 -5.65
C ASP A 174 18.54 1.68 -5.19
N PRO A 175 19.36 2.28 -4.30
CA PRO A 175 19.09 3.61 -3.73
C PRO A 175 18.84 4.70 -4.79
N GLU A 176 19.50 4.62 -5.94
CA GLU A 176 19.32 5.58 -7.04
C GLU A 176 17.90 5.53 -7.65
N LEU A 177 17.21 4.35 -7.60
CA LEU A 177 15.88 4.15 -8.16
C LEU A 177 14.76 4.44 -7.16
N VAL A 178 15.08 4.52 -5.87
CA VAL A 178 14.10 4.78 -4.80
C VAL A 178 13.40 6.12 -5.02
N ALA A 179 14.15 7.18 -5.33
CA ALA A 179 13.60 8.52 -5.51
C ALA A 179 12.53 8.60 -6.61
N GLU A 180 12.73 7.87 -7.72
CA GLU A 180 11.80 7.84 -8.85
C GLU A 180 10.45 7.22 -8.46
N VAL A 181 10.48 6.12 -7.69
CA VAL A 181 9.26 5.43 -7.22
C VAL A 181 8.53 6.26 -6.16
N LEU A 182 9.28 6.87 -5.24
CA LEU A 182 8.68 7.74 -4.22
C LEU A 182 8.02 8.97 -4.82
N GLU A 183 8.58 9.57 -5.89
CA GLU A 183 7.95 10.70 -6.56
C GLU A 183 6.63 10.31 -7.23
N VAL A 184 6.53 9.11 -7.78
CA VAL A 184 5.27 8.55 -8.27
C VAL A 184 4.22 8.52 -7.15
N VAL A 185 4.59 7.99 -5.97
CA VAL A 185 3.66 7.90 -4.83
C VAL A 185 3.30 9.29 -4.30
N ARG A 186 4.25 10.25 -4.27
CA ARG A 186 3.94 11.67 -3.96
C ARG A 186 2.91 12.26 -4.93
N GLY A 187 3.05 11.98 -6.22
CA GLY A 187 2.07 12.39 -7.23
C GLY A 187 0.67 11.88 -6.92
N LEU A 188 0.53 10.60 -6.57
CA LEU A 188 -0.75 10.01 -6.19
C LEU A 188 -1.35 10.64 -4.93
N ALA A 189 -0.52 10.97 -3.94
CA ALA A 189 -0.96 11.67 -2.73
C ALA A 189 -1.52 13.06 -3.06
N ARG A 190 -0.83 13.83 -3.92
CA ARG A 190 -1.28 15.16 -4.37
C ARG A 190 -2.59 15.09 -5.18
N GLU A 191 -2.82 13.99 -5.90
CA GLU A 191 -4.07 13.73 -6.64
C GLU A 191 -5.22 13.28 -5.72
N GLY A 192 -4.98 13.14 -4.41
CA GLY A 192 -6.00 12.78 -3.42
C GLY A 192 -6.28 11.27 -3.35
N MET A 193 -5.33 10.41 -3.74
CA MET A 193 -5.48 8.98 -3.57
C MET A 193 -5.46 8.60 -2.09
N THR A 194 -6.45 7.84 -1.62
CA THR A 194 -6.46 7.27 -0.28
C THR A 194 -5.44 6.13 -0.22
N MET A 195 -4.48 6.20 0.71
CA MET A 195 -3.39 5.23 0.77
C MET A 195 -3.06 4.76 2.18
N VAL A 196 -2.71 3.47 2.30
CA VAL A 196 -2.01 2.92 3.47
C VAL A 196 -0.67 2.37 3.00
N ILE A 197 0.41 2.91 3.54
CA ILE A 197 1.77 2.68 3.06
C ILE A 197 2.62 2.11 4.19
N ALA A 198 3.08 0.87 4.07
CA ALA A 198 4.16 0.34 4.91
C ALA A 198 5.50 0.78 4.31
N THR A 199 6.35 1.44 5.08
CA THR A 199 7.62 1.97 4.58
C THR A 199 8.71 2.00 5.65
N HIS A 200 9.95 1.92 5.19
CA HIS A 200 11.16 2.20 5.96
C HIS A 200 11.80 3.55 5.60
N GLU A 201 11.21 4.29 4.67
CA GLU A 201 11.66 5.61 4.23
C GLU A 201 11.04 6.70 5.14
N MET A 202 11.72 7.03 6.26
CA MET A 202 11.16 7.94 7.27
C MET A 202 10.99 9.37 6.76
N GLY A 203 11.97 9.88 6.00
CA GLY A 203 11.88 11.19 5.37
C GLY A 203 10.66 11.29 4.43
N PHE A 204 10.44 10.25 3.62
CA PHE A 204 9.29 10.17 2.75
C PHE A 204 7.97 10.12 3.54
N ALA A 205 7.88 9.28 4.57
CA ALA A 205 6.69 9.20 5.42
C ALA A 205 6.37 10.56 6.07
N ARG A 206 7.40 11.29 6.53
CA ARG A 206 7.25 12.63 7.10
C ARG A 206 6.68 13.63 6.09
N ASP A 207 7.11 13.53 4.82
CA ASP A 207 6.75 14.49 3.78
C ASP A 207 5.33 14.31 3.24
N ILE A 208 4.82 13.05 3.19
CA ILE A 208 3.56 12.79 2.48
C ILE A 208 2.41 12.34 3.37
N ALA A 209 2.69 11.81 4.58
CA ALA A 209 1.64 11.26 5.42
C ALA A 209 0.80 12.36 6.06
N ASN A 210 -0.50 12.16 6.10
CA ASN A 210 -1.38 12.92 6.98
C ASN A 210 -1.27 12.40 8.42
N ARG A 211 -1.00 11.08 8.56
CA ARG A 211 -0.82 10.41 9.84
C ARG A 211 0.18 9.28 9.73
N VAL A 212 0.97 9.12 10.76
CA VAL A 212 1.92 8.01 10.90
C VAL A 212 1.47 7.12 12.05
N CYS A 213 1.48 5.81 11.83
CA CYS A 213 1.17 4.78 12.82
C CYS A 213 2.42 3.94 13.06
N PHE A 214 2.90 3.92 14.29
CA PHE A 214 4.01 3.07 14.72
C PHE A 214 3.46 1.73 15.20
N LEU A 215 3.83 0.65 14.51
CA LEU A 215 3.50 -0.73 14.87
C LEU A 215 4.64 -1.38 15.63
N ASP A 216 4.36 -1.90 16.80
CA ASP A 216 5.28 -2.72 17.60
C ASP A 216 4.50 -3.87 18.26
N GLY A 217 5.06 -5.10 18.24
CA GLY A 217 4.40 -6.27 18.85
C GLY A 217 3.00 -6.59 18.34
N GLY A 218 2.71 -6.27 17.08
CA GLY A 218 1.41 -6.57 16.45
C GLY A 218 0.28 -5.61 16.81
N VAL A 219 0.58 -4.47 17.42
CA VAL A 219 -0.40 -3.41 17.73
C VAL A 219 0.07 -2.05 17.20
N ILE A 220 -0.87 -1.13 16.97
CA ILE A 220 -0.53 0.28 16.76
C ILE A 220 -0.27 0.88 18.13
N LEU A 221 1.01 1.03 18.48
CA LEU A 221 1.41 1.53 19.78
C LEU A 221 1.25 3.04 19.88
N GLU A 222 1.55 3.76 18.80
CA GLU A 222 1.42 5.22 18.73
C GLU A 222 0.99 5.64 17.34
N GLN A 223 0.15 6.67 17.26
CA GLN A 223 -0.24 7.28 15.99
C GLN A 223 -0.47 8.77 16.16
N GLY A 224 -0.13 9.54 15.13
CA GLY A 224 -0.28 10.98 15.14
C GLY A 224 0.19 11.65 13.87
N PRO A 225 0.14 12.99 13.80
CA PRO A 225 0.75 13.74 12.70
C PRO A 225 2.23 13.43 12.57
N PRO A 226 2.80 13.46 11.35
CA PRO A 226 4.22 13.17 11.12
C PRO A 226 5.15 13.98 12.03
N GLU A 227 4.89 15.28 12.18
CA GLU A 227 5.71 16.14 13.03
C GLU A 227 5.79 15.63 14.47
N GLN A 228 4.66 15.25 15.08
CA GLN A 228 4.63 14.70 16.43
C GLN A 228 5.44 13.39 16.51
N ILE A 229 5.16 12.44 15.62
CA ILE A 229 5.78 11.10 15.69
C ILE A 229 7.30 11.19 15.47
N PHE A 230 7.77 12.03 14.54
CA PHE A 230 9.19 12.09 14.20
C PHE A 230 10.02 13.03 15.08
N THR A 231 9.41 13.99 15.81
CA THR A 231 10.16 14.96 16.61
C THR A 231 9.95 14.81 18.12
N SER A 232 8.75 14.42 18.55
CA SER A 232 8.39 14.32 19.97
C SER A 232 7.42 13.16 20.23
N PRO A 233 7.82 11.92 19.90
CA PRO A 233 6.97 10.75 20.17
C PRO A 233 6.74 10.58 21.67
N ALA A 234 5.51 10.21 22.05
CA ALA A 234 5.12 10.05 23.44
C ALA A 234 5.58 8.69 24.00
N GLU A 235 5.55 7.64 23.16
CA GLU A 235 5.88 6.29 23.58
C GLU A 235 7.39 6.02 23.58
N GLU A 236 7.93 5.48 24.66
CA GLU A 236 9.35 5.16 24.78
C GLU A 236 9.84 4.22 23.67
N ARG A 237 9.00 3.26 23.26
CA ARG A 237 9.34 2.33 22.17
C ARG A 237 9.47 3.04 20.84
N THR A 238 8.61 4.03 20.56
CA THR A 238 8.71 4.86 19.36
C THR A 238 10.00 5.66 19.36
N GLN A 239 10.35 6.28 20.50
CA GLN A 239 11.61 7.02 20.69
C GLN A 239 12.83 6.13 20.42
N GLN A 240 12.87 4.93 21.02
CA GLN A 240 13.95 3.96 20.83
C GLN A 240 14.07 3.50 19.38
N PHE A 241 12.94 3.27 18.69
CA PHE A 241 12.93 2.89 17.28
C PHE A 241 13.51 3.99 16.41
N LEU A 242 13.03 5.23 16.56
CA LEU A 242 13.50 6.37 15.78
C LEU A 242 14.97 6.71 16.05
N ALA A 243 15.42 6.64 17.30
CA ALA A 243 16.82 6.84 17.65
C ALA A 243 17.75 5.86 16.90
N ARG A 244 17.35 4.60 16.74
CA ARG A 244 18.09 3.60 15.95
C ARG A 244 18.11 3.93 14.46
N ILE A 245 17.01 4.43 13.91
CA ILE A 245 16.92 4.85 12.51
C ILE A 245 17.84 6.04 12.23
N ILE A 246 17.83 7.05 13.12
CA ILE A 246 18.72 8.22 13.06
C ILE A 246 20.19 7.79 13.11
N ALA A 247 20.55 6.94 14.08
CA ALA A 247 21.91 6.43 14.23
C ALA A 247 22.39 5.63 13.00
N ALA A 248 21.46 5.02 12.24
CA ALA A 248 21.74 4.31 10.99
C ALA A 248 21.75 5.23 9.75
N GLY A 249 21.57 6.56 9.90
CA GLY A 249 21.56 7.53 8.79
C GLY A 249 20.36 7.39 7.83
N ARG A 250 19.22 6.86 8.31
CA ARG A 250 18.02 6.57 7.50
C ARG A 250 16.84 7.53 7.77
N MET A 251 17.14 8.78 8.13
CA MET A 251 16.13 9.82 8.33
C MET A 251 16.12 10.86 7.23
#